data_f5dc6609eaf4cb53bba304595035b809
#
_entry.id   f5dc6609eaf4cb53bba304595035b809
#
_cell.length_a   1.000
_cell.length_b   1.000
_cell.length_c   1.000
_cell.angle_alpha   90.00
_cell.angle_beta   90.00
_cell.angle_gamma   90.00
#
_symmetry.space_group_name_H-M   'P 1'
#
loop_
_entity.id
_entity.type
_entity.pdbx_description
1 polymer ?
#
loop_
_entity_poly.entity_id
_entity_poly.type
_entity_poly.pdbx_seq_one_letter_code
_entity_poly.pdbx_strand_id
1 'polypeptide(L)'
;MEHEKILILDFGSQYTQLIARRVRELNIYSEIHPYNKMPEIDGSWKAVILSGSPHSVREENAPITDLSAIKGKLPLLGVCYGAQHLAHEFGGEVLPSNTREYGRANLSFVASNNELMKGVPADSQVWMSHGDTIATIPDNYKVIASTNDVEVAAYHIEGEQTYALQFHPEVYHSKDGATILKNFLVDICGFSQDWTPATFVNETVAELKAKIGNDKVVLGLSGGVDSTVAGVLLHKAIGENLYCIFVDNGLLRKDEFESVLDQYKGMGLNVKGVNAKDRFYDVLAGLSDPEKKRKAIGGMFIDVFDDESNQLENVKWLAQGTIYPDVIESVSATGGPSQTIKSHHNVGGLPDYMKLSIVEPLRALFKDEVRRIGRSMGIDEELLGRHPFPGPGLAIRILGDITKEKVRILQEVDHIFISSLKSSGLYDKVWQAGAIFLPVQSVGVMGDERTYENAVALRAVESTDGMTADWVHLPYEFLAKVSNDIINKVKGINRVVYDISSKPPATIEWE
;
A
#
# COMPACT_ATOMS: atom_id res chain seq x y z
N MET A 1 -21.56 -14.98 3.51
CA MET A 1 -22.03 -14.59 4.87
C MET A 1 -21.68 -13.14 5.06
N GLU A 2 -22.55 -12.33 5.66
CA GLU A 2 -22.16 -10.97 6.02
C GLU A 2 -21.21 -11.06 7.21
N HIS A 3 -19.94 -10.62 7.05
CA HIS A 3 -19.01 -10.50 8.15
C HIS A 3 -19.47 -9.42 9.12
N GLU A 4 -19.24 -9.65 10.41
CA GLU A 4 -19.28 -8.56 11.37
C GLU A 4 -18.21 -7.54 10.96
N LYS A 5 -18.59 -6.27 10.87
CA LYS A 5 -17.67 -5.24 10.38
C LYS A 5 -17.58 -4.03 11.30
N ILE A 6 -16.41 -3.39 11.27
CA ILE A 6 -16.17 -2.14 11.96
C ILE A 6 -16.10 -0.99 10.96
N LEU A 7 -16.78 0.09 11.27
CA LEU A 7 -16.72 1.34 10.53
C LEU A 7 -15.54 2.19 11.05
N ILE A 8 -14.70 2.66 10.13
CA ILE A 8 -13.67 3.65 10.43
C ILE A 8 -14.03 4.93 9.70
N LEU A 9 -14.35 5.98 10.46
CA LEU A 9 -14.64 7.31 9.91
C LEU A 9 -13.32 8.07 9.72
N ASP A 10 -13.07 8.44 8.47
CA ASP A 10 -11.85 9.15 8.08
C ASP A 10 -12.04 10.66 8.13
N PHE A 11 -11.33 11.31 9.05
CA PHE A 11 -11.28 12.77 9.20
C PHE A 11 -10.05 13.38 8.48
N GLY A 12 -9.42 12.64 7.57
CA GLY A 12 -8.29 13.10 6.76
C GLY A 12 -6.92 12.77 7.36
N SER A 13 -6.83 11.86 8.32
CA SER A 13 -5.55 11.44 8.90
C SER A 13 -4.74 10.60 7.91
N GLN A 14 -3.44 10.86 7.84
CA GLN A 14 -2.49 9.97 7.17
C GLN A 14 -2.44 8.56 7.78
N TYR A 15 -2.92 8.37 9.02
CA TYR A 15 -2.89 7.10 9.74
C TYR A 15 -4.20 6.30 9.63
N THR A 16 -5.24 6.81 8.97
CA THR A 16 -6.55 6.10 8.87
C THR A 16 -6.41 4.71 8.28
N GLN A 17 -5.66 4.57 7.19
CA GLN A 17 -5.41 3.26 6.58
C GLN A 17 -4.64 2.32 7.51
N LEU A 18 -3.77 2.86 8.37
CA LEU A 18 -3.03 2.07 9.34
C LEU A 18 -3.95 1.51 10.45
N ILE A 19 -4.94 2.31 10.90
CA ILE A 19 -5.99 1.82 11.82
C ILE A 19 -6.69 0.61 11.20
N ALA A 20 -7.15 0.73 9.95
CA ALA A 20 -7.83 -0.36 9.26
C ALA A 20 -6.96 -1.62 9.11
N ARG A 21 -5.67 -1.46 8.78
CA ARG A 21 -4.72 -2.58 8.71
C ARG A 21 -4.55 -3.28 10.05
N ARG A 22 -4.42 -2.53 11.16
CA ARG A 22 -4.33 -3.13 12.51
C ARG A 22 -5.58 -3.93 12.88
N VAL A 23 -6.76 -3.44 12.49
CA VAL A 23 -8.01 -4.19 12.64
C VAL A 23 -7.96 -5.49 11.83
N ARG A 24 -7.52 -5.44 10.58
CA ARG A 24 -7.41 -6.61 9.68
C ARG A 24 -6.34 -7.61 10.13
N GLU A 25 -5.29 -7.17 10.80
CA GLU A 25 -4.29 -8.05 11.42
C GLU A 25 -4.91 -8.94 12.52
N LEU A 26 -6.00 -8.49 13.15
CA LEU A 26 -6.79 -9.26 14.09
C LEU A 26 -7.87 -10.14 13.42
N ASN A 27 -7.83 -10.30 12.11
CA ASN A 27 -8.82 -11.01 11.29
C ASN A 27 -10.26 -10.47 11.44
N ILE A 28 -10.41 -9.16 11.53
CA ILE A 28 -11.70 -8.46 11.61
C ILE A 28 -11.87 -7.62 10.35
N TYR A 29 -13.04 -7.69 9.73
CA TYR A 29 -13.33 -6.90 8.53
C TYR A 29 -13.60 -5.44 8.89
N SER A 30 -12.94 -4.51 8.18
CA SER A 30 -13.09 -3.06 8.40
C SER A 30 -13.36 -2.33 7.09
N GLU A 31 -14.16 -1.29 7.14
CA GLU A 31 -14.37 -0.36 6.03
C GLU A 31 -14.05 1.07 6.46
N ILE A 32 -13.38 1.81 5.57
CA ILE A 32 -13.09 3.23 5.75
C ILE A 32 -14.10 4.04 4.95
N HIS A 33 -14.78 4.97 5.62
CA HIS A 33 -15.67 5.93 4.98
C HIS A 33 -15.30 7.36 5.37
N PRO A 34 -15.38 8.34 4.45
CA PRO A 34 -15.19 9.74 4.79
C PRO A 34 -16.21 10.20 5.84
N TYR A 35 -15.78 11.03 6.79
CA TYR A 35 -16.61 11.54 7.88
C TYR A 35 -17.93 12.18 7.40
N ASN A 36 -17.91 12.80 6.21
CA ASN A 36 -19.06 13.47 5.57
C ASN A 36 -19.90 12.55 4.67
N LYS A 37 -19.55 11.26 4.58
CA LYS A 37 -20.26 10.22 3.81
C LYS A 37 -20.40 8.96 4.64
N MET A 38 -20.82 9.13 5.89
CA MET A 38 -21.10 8.00 6.79
C MET A 38 -22.19 7.11 6.16
N PRO A 39 -21.99 5.79 6.11
CA PRO A 39 -23.01 4.87 5.63
C PRO A 39 -24.20 4.82 6.60
N GLU A 40 -25.33 4.31 6.15
CA GLU A 40 -26.45 3.97 7.04
C GLU A 40 -25.97 2.95 8.08
N ILE A 41 -26.24 3.25 9.36
CA ILE A 41 -25.86 2.36 10.46
C ILE A 41 -26.94 1.31 10.62
N ASP A 42 -26.68 0.15 10.06
CA ASP A 42 -27.51 -1.06 10.13
C ASP A 42 -26.91 -2.11 11.08
N GLY A 43 -27.56 -3.26 11.20
CA GLY A 43 -27.15 -4.36 12.08
C GLY A 43 -25.84 -5.07 11.69
N SER A 44 -25.23 -4.74 10.53
CA SER A 44 -23.94 -5.30 10.09
C SER A 44 -22.75 -4.60 10.75
N TRP A 45 -22.92 -3.35 11.22
CA TRP A 45 -21.90 -2.60 11.93
C TRP A 45 -21.89 -2.95 13.41
N LYS A 46 -20.78 -3.44 13.89
CA LYS A 46 -20.61 -3.90 15.29
C LYS A 46 -19.88 -2.90 16.17
N ALA A 47 -19.07 -2.02 15.59
CA ALA A 47 -18.33 -0.97 16.28
C ALA A 47 -17.91 0.13 15.32
N VAL A 48 -17.46 1.28 15.86
CA VAL A 48 -16.95 2.41 15.10
C VAL A 48 -15.63 2.92 15.67
N ILE A 49 -14.70 3.31 14.78
CA ILE A 49 -13.48 4.06 15.15
C ILE A 49 -13.53 5.42 14.46
N LEU A 50 -13.29 6.49 15.20
CA LEU A 50 -13.05 7.83 14.67
C LEU A 50 -11.55 8.04 14.54
N SER A 51 -11.07 8.38 13.33
CA SER A 51 -9.65 8.57 13.07
C SER A 51 -9.10 9.91 13.59
N GLY A 52 -7.81 10.13 13.44
CA GLY A 52 -7.19 11.45 13.58
C GLY A 52 -7.57 12.39 12.42
N SER A 53 -7.11 13.64 12.53
CA SER A 53 -7.24 14.67 11.48
C SER A 53 -6.04 15.63 11.53
N PRO A 54 -5.65 16.26 10.42
CA PRO A 54 -4.74 17.41 10.45
C PRO A 54 -5.37 18.71 10.95
N HIS A 55 -6.70 18.74 11.09
CA HIS A 55 -7.47 19.89 11.54
C HIS A 55 -7.60 19.96 13.07
N SER A 56 -7.94 21.16 13.59
CA SER A 56 -8.37 21.36 14.98
C SER A 56 -9.90 21.31 15.06
N VAL A 57 -10.45 20.71 16.12
CA VAL A 57 -11.90 20.74 16.41
C VAL A 57 -12.44 22.15 16.66
N ARG A 58 -11.55 23.12 16.91
CA ARG A 58 -11.84 24.53 17.18
C ARG A 58 -11.90 25.39 15.91
N GLU A 59 -11.49 24.84 14.76
CA GLU A 59 -11.59 25.55 13.49
C GLU A 59 -13.03 25.67 13.01
N GLU A 60 -13.37 26.78 12.36
CA GLU A 60 -14.73 27.02 11.82
C GLU A 60 -15.14 25.95 10.80
N ASN A 61 -14.17 25.42 10.05
CA ASN A 61 -14.36 24.37 9.06
C ASN A 61 -13.87 23.00 9.55
N ALA A 62 -13.89 22.75 10.86
CA ALA A 62 -13.49 21.46 11.41
C ALA A 62 -14.33 20.31 10.80
N PRO A 63 -13.71 19.17 10.48
CA PRO A 63 -14.43 18.01 9.97
C PRO A 63 -15.26 17.37 11.10
N ILE A 64 -16.51 17.77 11.20
CA ILE A 64 -17.48 17.31 12.23
C ILE A 64 -18.48 16.35 11.57
N THR A 65 -18.93 15.34 12.31
CA THR A 65 -20.00 14.43 11.90
C THR A 65 -21.00 14.23 13.02
N ASP A 66 -22.27 14.02 12.68
CA ASP A 66 -23.31 13.68 13.65
C ASP A 66 -23.11 12.25 14.17
N LEU A 67 -22.83 12.13 15.47
CA LEU A 67 -22.61 10.87 16.16
C LEU A 67 -23.87 10.29 16.79
N SER A 68 -25.05 10.91 16.61
CA SER A 68 -26.31 10.51 17.25
C SER A 68 -26.74 9.07 16.91
N ALA A 69 -26.36 8.57 15.73
CA ALA A 69 -26.64 7.20 15.32
C ALA A 69 -25.69 6.16 15.95
N ILE A 70 -24.57 6.60 16.53
CA ILE A 70 -23.46 5.74 16.98
C ILE A 70 -23.27 5.80 18.48
N LYS A 71 -23.06 7.01 19.04
CA LYS A 71 -22.71 7.21 20.46
C LYS A 71 -23.77 6.63 21.39
N GLY A 72 -23.33 5.81 22.35
CA GLY A 72 -24.21 5.12 23.28
C GLY A 72 -25.05 3.98 22.68
N LYS A 73 -24.89 3.69 21.35
CA LYS A 73 -25.61 2.61 20.65
C LYS A 73 -24.67 1.51 20.13
N LEU A 74 -23.48 1.90 19.72
CA LEU A 74 -22.41 0.99 19.30
C LEU A 74 -21.15 1.29 20.11
N PRO A 75 -20.29 0.27 20.33
CA PRO A 75 -18.93 0.48 20.83
C PRO A 75 -18.20 1.49 19.95
N LEU A 76 -17.57 2.49 20.57
CA LEU A 76 -16.96 3.62 19.88
C LEU A 76 -15.56 3.90 20.43
N LEU A 77 -14.57 4.03 19.54
CA LEU A 77 -13.21 4.42 19.88
C LEU A 77 -12.82 5.69 19.12
N GLY A 78 -12.53 6.77 19.84
CA GLY A 78 -11.94 7.98 19.26
C GLY A 78 -10.42 7.93 19.33
N VAL A 79 -9.71 8.20 18.21
CA VAL A 79 -8.25 8.25 18.15
C VAL A 79 -7.83 9.67 17.77
N CYS A 80 -6.97 10.29 18.59
CA CYS A 80 -6.40 11.62 18.39
C CYS A 80 -7.50 12.68 18.17
N TYR A 81 -7.70 13.15 16.94
CA TYR A 81 -8.80 14.07 16.60
C TYR A 81 -10.17 13.48 16.98
N GLY A 82 -10.41 12.19 16.75
CA GLY A 82 -11.65 11.53 17.15
C GLY A 82 -11.90 11.60 18.66
N ALA A 83 -10.86 11.54 19.49
CA ALA A 83 -10.96 11.75 20.92
C ALA A 83 -11.31 13.21 21.26
N GLN A 84 -10.67 14.16 20.60
CA GLN A 84 -10.96 15.60 20.76
C GLN A 84 -12.36 15.95 20.29
N HIS A 85 -12.82 15.38 19.17
CA HIS A 85 -14.18 15.59 18.66
C HIS A 85 -15.24 15.11 19.66
N LEU A 86 -15.07 13.92 20.23
CA LEU A 86 -15.94 13.39 21.28
C LEU A 86 -15.95 14.29 22.54
N ALA A 87 -14.78 14.76 22.99
CA ALA A 87 -14.72 15.64 24.15
C ALA A 87 -15.42 17.00 23.87
N HIS A 88 -15.09 17.62 22.73
CA HIS A 88 -15.61 18.94 22.35
C HIS A 88 -17.11 18.94 22.12
N GLU A 89 -17.66 17.97 21.41
CA GLU A 89 -19.08 17.88 21.06
C GLU A 89 -19.97 17.65 22.28
N PHE A 90 -19.46 16.96 23.30
CA PHE A 90 -20.26 16.55 24.47
C PHE A 90 -19.92 17.32 25.77
N GLY A 91 -19.32 18.51 25.65
CA GLY A 91 -19.20 19.46 26.75
C GLY A 91 -17.85 19.48 27.46
N GLY A 92 -16.82 18.81 26.91
CA GLY A 92 -15.43 19.00 27.31
C GLY A 92 -14.79 20.20 26.62
N GLU A 93 -13.59 20.55 27.00
CA GLU A 93 -12.83 21.66 26.45
C GLU A 93 -11.54 21.17 25.80
N VAL A 94 -11.30 21.60 24.56
CA VAL A 94 -10.08 21.34 23.80
C VAL A 94 -9.35 22.66 23.57
N LEU A 95 -8.10 22.74 24.00
CA LEU A 95 -7.26 23.94 23.94
C LEU A 95 -6.00 23.70 23.11
N PRO A 96 -5.35 24.77 22.58
CA PRO A 96 -4.03 24.64 22.02
C PRO A 96 -3.08 24.10 23.07
N SER A 97 -2.29 23.09 22.71
CA SER A 97 -1.24 22.63 23.62
C SER A 97 -0.14 23.70 23.74
N ASN A 98 0.29 23.99 24.96
CA ASN A 98 1.42 24.89 25.21
C ASN A 98 2.76 24.28 24.80
N THR A 99 2.82 22.96 24.72
CA THR A 99 3.95 22.17 24.25
C THR A 99 3.48 21.36 23.03
N ARG A 100 4.19 21.48 21.90
CA ARG A 100 3.90 20.62 20.75
C ARG A 100 4.26 19.18 21.10
N GLU A 101 3.25 18.32 21.22
CA GLU A 101 3.42 16.92 21.56
C GLU A 101 3.48 16.08 20.27
N TYR A 102 4.68 16.02 19.71
CA TYR A 102 4.99 15.19 18.55
C TYR A 102 6.08 14.19 18.92
N GLY A 103 5.79 12.91 18.73
CA GLY A 103 6.77 11.85 18.90
C GLY A 103 6.45 10.91 20.05
N ARG A 104 7.50 10.39 20.67
CA ARG A 104 7.41 9.37 21.73
C ARG A 104 7.10 10.02 23.07
N ALA A 105 6.08 9.51 23.75
CA ALA A 105 5.79 9.81 25.15
C ALA A 105 5.62 8.50 25.92
N ASN A 106 5.80 8.52 27.23
CA ASN A 106 5.51 7.36 28.08
C ASN A 106 4.29 7.66 28.94
N LEU A 107 3.42 6.67 29.09
CA LEU A 107 2.31 6.76 30.03
C LEU A 107 2.88 6.88 31.47
N SER A 108 2.32 7.79 32.26
CA SER A 108 2.64 7.98 33.67
C SER A 108 1.56 7.40 34.59
N PHE A 109 0.34 7.27 34.06
CA PHE A 109 -0.80 6.65 34.72
C PHE A 109 -1.55 5.75 33.73
N VAL A 110 -1.97 4.58 34.20
CA VAL A 110 -2.82 3.62 33.50
C VAL A 110 -3.82 3.02 34.48
N ALA A 111 -5.12 3.15 34.20
CA ALA A 111 -6.19 2.55 35.00
C ALA A 111 -6.22 1.02 34.76
N SER A 112 -5.53 0.25 35.58
CA SER A 112 -5.38 -1.20 35.41
C SER A 112 -6.70 -2.00 35.50
N ASN A 113 -7.74 -1.41 36.07
CA ASN A 113 -9.09 -1.98 36.15
C ASN A 113 -9.99 -1.64 34.95
N ASN A 114 -9.50 -0.83 34.00
CA ASN A 114 -10.24 -0.51 32.79
C ASN A 114 -10.00 -1.57 31.72
N GLU A 115 -11.09 -2.03 31.06
CA GLU A 115 -11.04 -3.11 30.07
C GLU A 115 -10.15 -2.75 28.87
N LEU A 116 -10.21 -1.49 28.36
CA LEU A 116 -9.39 -1.06 27.24
C LEU A 116 -7.89 -1.10 27.57
N MET A 117 -7.52 -0.73 28.79
CA MET A 117 -6.12 -0.62 29.20
C MET A 117 -5.58 -1.89 29.85
N LYS A 118 -6.34 -2.97 29.85
CA LYS A 118 -5.93 -4.26 30.43
C LYS A 118 -4.64 -4.78 29.78
N GLY A 119 -3.64 -5.06 30.64
CA GLY A 119 -2.34 -5.57 30.20
C GLY A 119 -1.38 -4.52 29.65
N VAL A 120 -1.74 -3.23 29.68
CA VAL A 120 -0.85 -2.13 29.28
C VAL A 120 -0.04 -1.67 30.49
N PRO A 121 1.32 -1.68 30.42
CA PRO A 121 2.18 -1.17 31.51
C PRO A 121 2.03 0.34 31.72
N ALA A 122 2.25 0.78 32.97
CA ALA A 122 2.18 2.21 33.32
C ALA A 122 3.26 3.08 32.65
N ASP A 123 4.35 2.46 32.19
CA ASP A 123 5.46 3.14 31.49
C ASP A 123 5.46 2.86 29.97
N SER A 124 4.37 2.33 29.43
CA SER A 124 4.25 2.01 28.01
C SER A 124 4.51 3.23 27.14
N GLN A 125 5.36 3.06 26.12
CA GLN A 125 5.61 4.10 25.12
C GLN A 125 4.44 4.21 24.17
N VAL A 126 3.95 5.43 23.96
CA VAL A 126 2.91 5.80 23.00
C VAL A 126 3.39 6.85 22.02
N TRP A 127 2.72 6.97 20.88
CA TRP A 127 3.02 7.98 19.86
C TRP A 127 1.99 9.09 19.89
N MET A 128 2.47 10.31 20.18
CA MET A 128 1.68 11.55 20.15
C MET A 128 1.88 12.26 18.82
N SER A 129 0.81 12.86 18.28
CA SER A 129 0.87 13.65 17.05
C SER A 129 -0.28 14.66 17.01
N HIS A 130 -0.27 15.63 17.93
CA HIS A 130 -1.34 16.62 18.04
C HIS A 130 -0.84 18.00 18.47
N GLY A 131 -1.52 19.05 17.98
CA GLY A 131 -1.27 20.43 18.36
C GLY A 131 -2.26 20.99 19.40
N ASP A 132 -3.38 20.28 19.62
CA ASP A 132 -4.39 20.60 20.62
C ASP A 132 -4.45 19.51 21.68
N THR A 133 -4.83 19.87 22.91
CA THR A 133 -4.96 18.94 24.03
C THR A 133 -6.38 19.01 24.62
N ILE A 134 -6.86 17.88 25.14
CA ILE A 134 -8.12 17.82 25.89
C ILE A 134 -7.82 18.35 27.31
N ALA A 135 -8.33 19.57 27.59
CA ALA A 135 -8.07 20.25 28.85
C ALA A 135 -9.07 19.84 29.95
N THR A 136 -10.33 19.68 29.59
CA THR A 136 -11.37 19.22 30.52
C THR A 136 -12.30 18.23 29.85
N ILE A 137 -12.85 17.32 30.65
CA ILE A 137 -13.86 16.34 30.24
C ILE A 137 -15.06 16.40 31.20
N PRO A 138 -16.29 16.03 30.73
CA PRO A 138 -17.47 15.96 31.58
C PRO A 138 -17.33 14.99 32.76
N ASP A 139 -18.14 15.18 33.81
CA ASP A 139 -18.07 14.40 35.07
C ASP A 139 -18.22 12.88 34.88
N ASN A 140 -18.99 12.46 33.89
CA ASN A 140 -19.19 11.04 33.56
C ASN A 140 -18.09 10.46 32.65
N TYR A 141 -17.07 11.26 32.31
CA TYR A 141 -15.89 10.80 31.59
C TYR A 141 -14.78 10.53 32.60
N LYS A 142 -14.13 9.39 32.50
CA LYS A 142 -13.06 8.98 33.41
C LYS A 142 -11.73 8.89 32.69
N VAL A 143 -10.73 9.58 33.18
CA VAL A 143 -9.36 9.43 32.68
C VAL A 143 -8.88 8.01 32.97
N ILE A 144 -8.40 7.32 31.93
CA ILE A 144 -7.91 5.95 32.01
C ILE A 144 -6.42 5.83 31.71
N ALA A 145 -5.81 6.87 31.13
CA ALA A 145 -4.37 7.00 31.00
C ALA A 145 -3.94 8.46 30.91
N SER A 146 -2.74 8.76 31.41
CA SER A 146 -2.10 10.08 31.35
C SER A 146 -0.63 9.92 30.98
N THR A 147 -0.02 10.98 30.44
CA THR A 147 1.45 11.14 30.35
C THR A 147 1.89 12.21 31.35
N ASN A 148 3.17 12.51 31.42
CA ASN A 148 3.64 13.62 32.27
C ASN A 148 3.16 14.98 31.81
N ASP A 149 2.90 15.12 30.48
CA ASP A 149 2.55 16.38 29.84
C ASP A 149 1.05 16.45 29.44
N VAL A 150 0.38 15.30 29.29
CA VAL A 150 -1.05 15.18 28.91
C VAL A 150 -1.82 14.49 30.01
N GLU A 151 -2.63 15.25 30.73
CA GLU A 151 -3.48 14.71 31.82
C GLU A 151 -4.55 13.76 31.27
N VAL A 152 -5.19 14.11 30.15
CA VAL A 152 -6.23 13.31 29.49
C VAL A 152 -5.64 12.63 28.25
N ALA A 153 -4.72 11.67 28.44
CA ALA A 153 -4.17 10.90 27.34
C ALA A 153 -5.14 9.80 26.84
N ALA A 154 -6.01 9.31 27.71
CA ALA A 154 -7.13 8.45 27.35
C ALA A 154 -8.27 8.58 28.35
N TYR A 155 -9.51 8.42 27.87
CA TYR A 155 -10.69 8.42 28.72
C TYR A 155 -11.73 7.40 28.28
N HIS A 156 -12.65 7.08 29.20
CA HIS A 156 -13.81 6.21 29.02
C HIS A 156 -15.06 6.93 29.50
N ILE A 157 -16.19 6.80 28.79
CA ILE A 157 -17.47 7.37 29.18
C ILE A 157 -18.24 6.34 30.01
N GLU A 158 -18.53 6.66 31.28
CA GLU A 158 -19.27 5.77 32.18
C GLU A 158 -20.70 5.49 31.64
N GLY A 159 -21.07 4.22 31.65
CA GLY A 159 -22.39 3.78 31.15
C GLY A 159 -22.46 3.53 29.64
N GLU A 160 -21.37 3.76 28.90
CA GLU A 160 -21.27 3.52 27.46
C GLU A 160 -20.01 2.72 27.14
N GLN A 161 -20.01 2.00 26.01
CA GLN A 161 -18.80 1.39 25.46
C GLN A 161 -18.06 2.40 24.56
N THR A 162 -17.86 3.63 25.07
CA THR A 162 -17.20 4.72 24.36
C THR A 162 -15.87 5.04 25.03
N TYR A 163 -14.80 4.91 24.25
CA TYR A 163 -13.41 5.10 24.67
C TYR A 163 -12.72 6.11 23.77
N ALA A 164 -11.68 6.73 24.28
CA ALA A 164 -10.92 7.70 23.50
C ALA A 164 -9.44 7.71 23.89
N LEU A 165 -8.58 7.85 22.90
CA LEU A 165 -7.14 7.89 23.01
C LEU A 165 -6.60 9.13 22.31
N GLN A 166 -5.86 9.99 23.02
CA GLN A 166 -5.20 11.15 22.43
C GLN A 166 -4.00 10.72 21.57
N PHE A 167 -3.39 9.58 21.87
CA PHE A 167 -2.28 8.99 21.14
C PHE A 167 -2.74 8.02 20.07
N HIS A 168 -1.80 7.60 19.21
CA HIS A 168 -2.03 6.72 18.08
C HIS A 168 -1.65 5.26 18.41
N PRO A 169 -2.60 4.38 18.77
CA PRO A 169 -2.32 2.97 19.07
C PRO A 169 -1.91 2.18 17.82
N GLU A 170 -2.28 2.65 16.62
CA GLU A 170 -2.05 1.97 15.34
C GLU A 170 -0.61 2.06 14.86
N VAL A 171 0.18 3.05 15.30
CA VAL A 171 1.55 3.22 14.82
C VAL A 171 2.53 2.32 15.57
N TYR A 172 3.58 1.88 14.88
CA TYR A 172 4.61 0.97 15.42
C TYR A 172 5.28 1.48 16.71
N HIS A 173 5.35 2.81 16.87
CA HIS A 173 5.99 3.43 18.05
C HIS A 173 5.14 3.35 19.33
N SER A 174 3.86 3.01 19.24
CA SER A 174 3.01 2.68 20.38
C SER A 174 3.18 1.20 20.70
N LYS A 175 4.04 0.88 21.69
CA LYS A 175 4.50 -0.50 21.94
C LYS A 175 3.36 -1.46 22.26
N ASP A 176 2.39 -1.02 23.06
CA ASP A 176 1.23 -1.81 23.47
C ASP A 176 -0.04 -1.45 22.68
N GLY A 177 0.10 -0.72 21.57
CA GLY A 177 -1.03 -0.31 20.73
C GLY A 177 -1.84 -1.48 20.18
N ALA A 178 -1.17 -2.57 19.79
CA ALA A 178 -1.85 -3.79 19.36
C ALA A 178 -2.68 -4.43 20.49
N THR A 179 -2.20 -4.39 21.74
CA THR A 179 -2.95 -4.87 22.91
C THR A 179 -4.20 -4.03 23.16
N ILE A 180 -4.09 -2.70 23.07
CA ILE A 180 -5.22 -1.77 23.24
C ILE A 180 -6.28 -2.01 22.17
N LEU A 181 -5.87 -2.12 20.90
CA LEU A 181 -6.81 -2.39 19.80
C LEU A 181 -7.45 -3.78 19.94
N LYS A 182 -6.70 -4.80 20.35
CA LYS A 182 -7.27 -6.12 20.64
C LYS A 182 -8.28 -6.07 21.78
N ASN A 183 -7.97 -5.38 22.88
CA ASN A 183 -8.91 -5.23 24.00
C ASN A 183 -10.22 -4.57 23.53
N PHE A 184 -10.14 -3.51 22.72
CA PHE A 184 -11.33 -2.87 22.17
C PHE A 184 -12.11 -3.82 21.27
N LEU A 185 -11.46 -4.38 20.25
CA LEU A 185 -12.13 -5.12 19.17
C LEU A 185 -12.60 -6.50 19.62
N VAL A 186 -11.76 -7.23 20.35
CA VAL A 186 -12.04 -8.62 20.70
C VAL A 186 -12.72 -8.72 22.07
N ASP A 187 -12.14 -8.06 23.08
CA ASP A 187 -12.60 -8.25 24.46
C ASP A 187 -13.86 -7.40 24.77
N ILE A 188 -13.93 -6.14 24.28
CA ILE A 188 -15.07 -5.23 24.50
C ILE A 188 -16.15 -5.43 23.45
N CYS A 189 -15.79 -5.36 22.14
CA CYS A 189 -16.78 -5.48 21.05
C CYS A 189 -17.16 -6.92 20.74
N GLY A 190 -16.34 -7.92 21.11
CA GLY A 190 -16.62 -9.35 20.91
C GLY A 190 -16.63 -9.78 19.45
N PHE A 191 -15.75 -9.24 18.58
CA PHE A 191 -15.64 -9.66 17.19
C PHE A 191 -15.18 -11.11 17.04
N SER A 192 -15.74 -11.81 16.06
CA SER A 192 -15.50 -13.24 15.81
C SER A 192 -14.17 -13.58 15.14
N GLN A 193 -13.39 -12.60 14.69
CA GLN A 193 -12.08 -12.79 14.03
C GLN A 193 -12.11 -13.79 12.84
N ASP A 194 -13.15 -13.73 12.02
CA ASP A 194 -13.43 -14.67 10.93
C ASP A 194 -12.94 -14.20 9.55
N TRP A 195 -12.44 -12.98 9.45
CA TRP A 195 -11.81 -12.45 8.24
C TRP A 195 -10.44 -13.08 8.00
N THR A 196 -10.44 -14.37 7.62
CA THR A 196 -9.21 -15.13 7.38
C THR A 196 -8.94 -15.33 5.90
N PRO A 197 -7.68 -15.61 5.48
CA PRO A 197 -7.39 -15.92 4.07
C PRO A 197 -8.26 -17.05 3.51
N ALA A 198 -8.53 -18.10 4.29
CA ALA A 198 -9.35 -19.22 3.84
C ALA A 198 -10.81 -18.83 3.63
N THR A 199 -11.39 -18.06 4.55
CA THR A 199 -12.76 -17.54 4.44
C THR A 199 -12.88 -16.66 3.20
N PHE A 200 -11.97 -15.70 3.05
CA PHE A 200 -11.95 -14.79 1.89
C PHE A 200 -11.86 -15.56 0.56
N VAL A 201 -10.94 -16.52 0.44
CA VAL A 201 -10.79 -17.30 -0.81
C VAL A 201 -12.08 -18.04 -1.16
N ASN A 202 -12.70 -18.72 -0.18
CA ASN A 202 -13.92 -19.50 -0.42
C ASN A 202 -15.09 -18.61 -0.84
N GLU A 203 -15.30 -17.49 -0.16
CA GLU A 203 -16.39 -16.55 -0.45
C GLU A 203 -16.17 -15.85 -1.80
N THR A 204 -14.97 -15.31 -2.04
CA THR A 204 -14.64 -14.63 -3.30
C THR A 204 -14.77 -15.57 -4.49
N VAL A 205 -14.30 -16.81 -4.39
CA VAL A 205 -14.44 -17.80 -5.46
C VAL A 205 -15.93 -18.09 -5.74
N ALA A 206 -16.75 -18.23 -4.69
CA ALA A 206 -18.20 -18.47 -4.84
C ALA A 206 -18.90 -17.26 -5.49
N GLU A 207 -18.59 -16.04 -5.05
CA GLU A 207 -19.11 -14.78 -5.62
C GLU A 207 -18.72 -14.61 -7.08
N LEU A 208 -17.44 -14.81 -7.40
CA LEU A 208 -16.93 -14.71 -8.78
C LEU A 208 -17.62 -15.72 -9.69
N LYS A 209 -17.79 -16.97 -9.23
CA LYS A 209 -18.48 -18.03 -9.96
C LYS A 209 -19.94 -17.66 -10.21
N ALA A 210 -20.64 -17.13 -9.22
CA ALA A 210 -22.03 -16.71 -9.35
C ALA A 210 -22.18 -15.48 -10.29
N LYS A 211 -21.26 -14.51 -10.18
CA LYS A 211 -21.29 -13.26 -10.99
C LYS A 211 -20.93 -13.48 -12.45
N ILE A 212 -19.91 -14.28 -12.71
CA ILE A 212 -19.33 -14.47 -14.05
C ILE A 212 -20.06 -15.61 -14.79
N GLY A 213 -20.43 -16.68 -14.09
CA GLY A 213 -21.04 -17.86 -14.67
C GLY A 213 -20.13 -18.55 -15.69
N ASN A 214 -20.63 -18.68 -16.93
CA ASN A 214 -19.89 -19.29 -18.04
C ASN A 214 -19.24 -18.26 -18.98
N ASP A 215 -19.26 -16.98 -18.62
CA ASP A 215 -18.66 -15.95 -19.43
C ASP A 215 -17.12 -16.02 -19.41
N LYS A 216 -16.48 -15.50 -20.43
CA LYS A 216 -15.03 -15.40 -20.49
C LYS A 216 -14.55 -14.09 -19.87
N VAL A 217 -13.43 -14.20 -19.15
CA VAL A 217 -12.75 -13.09 -18.49
C VAL A 217 -11.37 -12.93 -19.10
N VAL A 218 -10.95 -11.70 -19.35
CA VAL A 218 -9.57 -11.38 -19.73
C VAL A 218 -8.89 -10.66 -18.57
N LEU A 219 -7.63 -11.01 -18.30
CA LEU A 219 -6.81 -10.43 -17.24
C LEU A 219 -5.43 -10.06 -17.79
N GLY A 220 -5.03 -8.80 -17.64
CA GLY A 220 -3.64 -8.40 -17.86
C GLY A 220 -2.77 -8.81 -16.65
N LEU A 221 -1.78 -9.67 -16.88
CA LEU A 221 -0.78 -10.01 -15.89
C LEU A 221 0.42 -9.05 -16.01
N SER A 222 0.86 -8.50 -14.89
CA SER A 222 1.97 -7.54 -14.85
C SER A 222 3.28 -8.15 -14.31
N GLY A 223 3.29 -9.43 -13.95
CA GLY A 223 4.38 -10.03 -13.17
C GLY A 223 4.36 -9.67 -11.68
N GLY A 224 3.42 -8.81 -11.27
CA GLY A 224 3.25 -8.36 -9.89
C GLY A 224 2.37 -9.30 -9.05
N VAL A 225 2.49 -9.17 -7.73
CA VAL A 225 1.78 -10.00 -6.76
C VAL A 225 0.25 -9.91 -6.94
N ASP A 226 -0.29 -8.69 -7.13
CA ASP A 226 -1.74 -8.49 -7.15
C ASP A 226 -2.39 -9.14 -8.36
N SER A 227 -1.85 -8.90 -9.56
CA SER A 227 -2.36 -9.54 -10.78
C SER A 227 -2.24 -11.06 -10.73
N THR A 228 -1.18 -11.58 -10.10
CA THR A 228 -0.97 -13.02 -9.92
C THR A 228 -2.03 -13.62 -8.99
N VAL A 229 -2.26 -13.01 -7.82
CA VAL A 229 -3.26 -13.48 -6.85
C VAL A 229 -4.67 -13.38 -7.42
N ALA A 230 -5.00 -12.29 -8.14
CA ALA A 230 -6.26 -12.13 -8.85
C ALA A 230 -6.46 -13.23 -9.90
N GLY A 231 -5.41 -13.55 -10.68
CA GLY A 231 -5.44 -14.62 -11.67
C GLY A 231 -5.71 -15.99 -11.07
N VAL A 232 -5.05 -16.33 -9.98
CA VAL A 232 -5.25 -17.62 -9.30
C VAL A 232 -6.66 -17.73 -8.67
N LEU A 233 -7.18 -16.63 -8.07
CA LEU A 233 -8.57 -16.60 -7.56
C LEU A 233 -9.60 -16.80 -8.67
N LEU A 234 -9.44 -16.08 -9.79
CA LEU A 234 -10.31 -16.21 -10.95
C LEU A 234 -10.21 -17.62 -11.57
N HIS A 235 -9.01 -18.16 -11.71
CA HIS A 235 -8.83 -19.52 -12.21
C HIS A 235 -9.52 -20.56 -11.33
N LYS A 236 -9.47 -20.42 -10.01
CA LYS A 236 -10.25 -21.28 -9.08
C LYS A 236 -11.76 -21.16 -9.27
N ALA A 237 -12.25 -19.97 -9.65
CA ALA A 237 -13.68 -19.71 -9.84
C ALA A 237 -14.23 -20.20 -11.20
N ILE A 238 -13.51 -19.91 -12.29
CA ILE A 238 -14.02 -20.07 -13.68
C ILE A 238 -13.11 -20.94 -14.57
N GLY A 239 -12.00 -21.47 -14.03
CA GLY A 239 -11.10 -22.37 -14.76
C GLY A 239 -10.59 -21.80 -16.08
N GLU A 240 -10.77 -22.54 -17.16
CA GLU A 240 -10.28 -22.22 -18.52
C GLU A 240 -10.99 -21.02 -19.16
N ASN A 241 -12.09 -20.51 -18.59
CA ASN A 241 -12.73 -19.29 -19.06
C ASN A 241 -11.95 -18.03 -18.69
N LEU A 242 -10.88 -18.15 -17.92
CA LEU A 242 -9.91 -17.09 -17.65
C LEU A 242 -8.83 -17.08 -18.74
N TYR A 243 -8.70 -15.96 -19.44
CA TYR A 243 -7.64 -15.69 -20.43
C TYR A 243 -6.69 -14.63 -19.87
N CYS A 244 -5.46 -15.03 -19.63
CA CYS A 244 -4.44 -14.12 -19.11
C CYS A 244 -3.54 -13.64 -20.25
N ILE A 245 -3.22 -12.35 -20.26
CA ILE A 245 -2.30 -11.73 -21.23
C ILE A 245 -1.11 -11.17 -20.45
N PHE A 246 0.09 -11.63 -20.79
CA PHE A 246 1.33 -11.11 -20.23
C PHE A 246 2.15 -10.46 -21.34
N VAL A 247 2.40 -9.15 -21.23
CA VAL A 247 3.01 -8.35 -22.28
C VAL A 247 4.48 -8.12 -22.00
N ASP A 248 5.36 -8.51 -22.93
CA ASP A 248 6.74 -8.08 -22.97
C ASP A 248 6.82 -6.71 -23.65
N ASN A 249 6.94 -5.68 -22.86
CA ASN A 249 7.08 -4.29 -23.32
C ASN A 249 8.54 -3.89 -23.58
N GLY A 250 9.49 -4.80 -23.44
CA GLY A 250 10.92 -4.52 -23.58
C GLY A 250 11.55 -3.77 -22.41
N LEU A 251 10.77 -3.42 -21.38
CA LEU A 251 11.18 -2.63 -20.21
C LEU A 251 11.14 -3.45 -18.90
N LEU A 252 10.93 -4.76 -19.01
CA LEU A 252 11.01 -5.70 -17.91
C LEU A 252 12.47 -5.90 -17.48
N ARG A 253 12.69 -6.50 -16.32
CA ARG A 253 14.03 -6.94 -15.89
C ARG A 253 14.58 -8.01 -16.83
N LYS A 254 15.88 -8.23 -16.78
CA LYS A 254 16.53 -9.26 -17.58
C LYS A 254 15.90 -10.63 -17.32
N ASP A 255 15.55 -11.35 -18.39
CA ASP A 255 14.96 -12.70 -18.40
C ASP A 255 13.62 -12.81 -17.62
N GLU A 256 13.00 -11.68 -17.26
CA GLU A 256 11.78 -11.67 -16.44
C GLU A 256 10.57 -12.19 -17.22
N PHE A 257 10.45 -11.86 -18.50
CA PHE A 257 9.30 -12.28 -19.32
C PHE A 257 9.20 -13.80 -19.39
N GLU A 258 10.27 -14.47 -19.75
CA GLU A 258 10.33 -15.92 -19.90
C GLU A 258 10.12 -16.62 -18.54
N SER A 259 10.84 -16.15 -17.51
CA SER A 259 10.76 -16.73 -16.16
C SER A 259 9.35 -16.63 -15.58
N VAL A 260 8.71 -15.47 -15.69
CA VAL A 260 7.35 -15.25 -15.16
C VAL A 260 6.32 -16.03 -15.96
N LEU A 261 6.46 -16.08 -17.27
CA LEU A 261 5.54 -16.83 -18.14
C LEU A 261 5.56 -18.34 -17.81
N ASP A 262 6.74 -18.89 -17.55
CA ASP A 262 6.88 -20.29 -17.17
C ASP A 262 6.31 -20.56 -15.76
N GLN A 263 6.47 -19.64 -14.81
CA GLN A 263 5.84 -19.73 -13.49
C GLN A 263 4.30 -19.73 -13.61
N TYR A 264 3.72 -18.86 -14.43
CA TYR A 264 2.28 -18.81 -14.64
C TYR A 264 1.72 -20.09 -15.28
N LYS A 265 2.42 -20.63 -16.26
CA LYS A 265 2.06 -21.94 -16.87
C LYS A 265 2.13 -23.06 -15.83
N GLY A 266 3.15 -23.04 -14.95
CA GLY A 266 3.28 -23.99 -13.85
C GLY A 266 2.13 -23.95 -12.85
N MET A 267 1.43 -22.81 -12.72
CA MET A 267 0.21 -22.66 -11.91
C MET A 267 -1.07 -23.14 -12.63
N GLY A 268 -0.98 -23.58 -13.86
CA GLY A 268 -2.14 -23.99 -14.66
C GLY A 268 -2.94 -22.84 -15.25
N LEU A 269 -2.43 -21.61 -15.22
CA LEU A 269 -3.10 -20.46 -15.82
C LEU A 269 -3.02 -20.51 -17.35
N ASN A 270 -4.14 -20.22 -18.02
CA ASN A 270 -4.19 -20.02 -19.47
C ASN A 270 -3.59 -18.65 -19.81
N VAL A 271 -2.28 -18.61 -20.07
CA VAL A 271 -1.53 -17.36 -20.27
C VAL A 271 -0.97 -17.28 -21.68
N LYS A 272 -1.31 -16.19 -22.38
CA LYS A 272 -0.69 -15.80 -23.65
C LYS A 272 0.40 -14.77 -23.39
N GLY A 273 1.65 -15.10 -23.70
CA GLY A 273 2.75 -14.14 -23.74
C GLY A 273 2.74 -13.36 -25.05
N VAL A 274 2.78 -12.03 -24.97
CA VAL A 274 2.75 -11.14 -26.13
C VAL A 274 4.03 -10.33 -26.21
N ASN A 275 4.83 -10.51 -27.23
CA ASN A 275 6.02 -9.70 -27.47
C ASN A 275 5.62 -8.41 -28.21
N ALA A 276 5.60 -7.30 -27.51
CA ALA A 276 5.27 -5.98 -28.03
C ALA A 276 6.45 -4.97 -27.94
N LYS A 277 7.68 -5.44 -27.68
CA LYS A 277 8.87 -4.60 -27.44
C LYS A 277 9.01 -3.44 -28.43
N ASP A 278 8.91 -3.73 -29.72
CA ASP A 278 9.12 -2.72 -30.76
C ASP A 278 8.05 -1.63 -30.72
N ARG A 279 6.78 -2.00 -30.48
CA ARG A 279 5.67 -1.02 -30.32
C ARG A 279 5.93 -0.05 -29.16
N PHE A 280 6.43 -0.54 -28.04
CA PHE A 280 6.77 0.31 -26.88
C PHE A 280 7.97 1.19 -27.17
N TYR A 281 9.04 0.67 -27.78
CA TYR A 281 10.20 1.48 -28.16
C TYR A 281 9.81 2.59 -29.16
N ASP A 282 8.94 2.31 -30.11
CA ASP A 282 8.50 3.29 -31.11
C ASP A 282 7.76 4.48 -30.47
N VAL A 283 6.83 4.23 -29.54
CA VAL A 283 6.09 5.31 -28.86
C VAL A 283 6.94 6.06 -27.83
N LEU A 284 8.03 5.47 -27.35
CA LEU A 284 8.95 6.09 -26.39
C LEU A 284 10.09 6.84 -27.06
N ALA A 285 10.27 6.72 -28.37
CA ALA A 285 11.37 7.35 -29.09
C ALA A 285 11.35 8.87 -28.89
N GLY A 286 12.48 9.41 -28.36
CA GLY A 286 12.65 10.83 -28.11
C GLY A 286 11.88 11.41 -26.91
N LEU A 287 11.17 10.59 -26.14
CA LEU A 287 10.52 11.03 -24.93
C LEU A 287 11.50 11.02 -23.73
N SER A 288 11.66 12.18 -23.10
CA SER A 288 12.49 12.35 -21.91
C SER A 288 11.71 12.79 -20.66
N ASP A 289 10.49 13.29 -20.84
CA ASP A 289 9.61 13.71 -19.74
C ASP A 289 8.95 12.48 -19.08
N PRO A 290 9.04 12.33 -17.74
CA PRO A 290 8.54 11.16 -17.04
C PRO A 290 7.03 10.92 -17.23
N GLU A 291 6.21 11.98 -17.20
CA GLU A 291 4.77 11.86 -17.35
C GLU A 291 4.36 11.48 -18.78
N LYS A 292 5.09 11.98 -19.79
CA LYS A 292 4.88 11.57 -21.18
C LYS A 292 5.25 10.12 -21.40
N LYS A 293 6.39 9.65 -20.80
CA LYS A 293 6.75 8.23 -20.82
C LYS A 293 5.64 7.36 -20.22
N ARG A 294 5.15 7.71 -19.02
CA ARG A 294 4.09 6.97 -18.34
C ARG A 294 2.80 6.90 -19.17
N LYS A 295 2.37 8.03 -19.75
CA LYS A 295 1.18 8.09 -20.61
C LYS A 295 1.34 7.27 -21.89
N ALA A 296 2.50 7.34 -22.55
CA ALA A 296 2.78 6.56 -23.76
C ALA A 296 2.77 5.05 -23.47
N ILE A 297 3.40 4.64 -22.38
CA ILE A 297 3.42 3.24 -21.93
C ILE A 297 2.02 2.76 -21.58
N GLY A 298 1.27 3.52 -20.79
CA GLY A 298 -0.10 3.18 -20.40
C GLY A 298 -1.02 3.04 -21.62
N GLY A 299 -0.96 4.00 -22.56
CA GLY A 299 -1.73 3.93 -23.81
C GLY A 299 -1.39 2.69 -24.65
N MET A 300 -0.09 2.41 -24.81
CA MET A 300 0.35 1.24 -25.58
C MET A 300 -0.05 -0.09 -24.92
N PHE A 301 -0.06 -0.18 -23.58
CA PHE A 301 -0.61 -1.36 -22.89
C PHE A 301 -2.08 -1.58 -23.23
N ILE A 302 -2.89 -0.51 -23.25
CA ILE A 302 -4.31 -0.58 -23.60
C ILE A 302 -4.47 -1.06 -25.05
N ASP A 303 -3.70 -0.50 -26.00
CA ASP A 303 -3.76 -0.88 -27.41
C ASP A 303 -3.38 -2.35 -27.63
N VAL A 304 -2.30 -2.83 -27.01
CA VAL A 304 -1.87 -4.23 -27.09
C VAL A 304 -2.92 -5.16 -26.47
N PHE A 305 -3.48 -4.74 -25.32
CA PHE A 305 -4.49 -5.52 -24.62
C PHE A 305 -5.80 -5.60 -25.43
N ASP A 306 -6.22 -4.50 -26.06
CA ASP A 306 -7.40 -4.45 -26.93
C ASP A 306 -7.22 -5.33 -28.16
N ASP A 307 -6.08 -5.23 -28.85
CA ASP A 307 -5.74 -6.09 -29.99
C ASP A 307 -5.84 -7.59 -29.65
N GLU A 308 -5.36 -7.97 -28.45
CA GLU A 308 -5.36 -9.36 -28.01
C GLU A 308 -6.74 -9.83 -27.53
N SER A 309 -7.48 -8.96 -26.83
CA SER A 309 -8.82 -9.28 -26.34
C SER A 309 -9.83 -9.41 -27.48
N ASN A 310 -9.70 -8.62 -28.54
CA ASN A 310 -10.56 -8.68 -29.74
C ASN A 310 -10.36 -9.98 -30.54
N GLN A 311 -9.26 -10.71 -30.33
CA GLN A 311 -9.07 -12.06 -30.92
C GLN A 311 -9.86 -13.14 -30.18
N LEU A 312 -10.36 -12.85 -28.97
CA LEU A 312 -11.10 -13.78 -28.14
C LEU A 312 -12.61 -13.59 -28.34
N GLU A 313 -13.28 -14.63 -28.80
CA GLU A 313 -14.74 -14.59 -28.92
C GLU A 313 -15.43 -14.65 -27.55
N ASN A 314 -16.52 -13.86 -27.39
CA ASN A 314 -17.40 -13.89 -26.22
C ASN A 314 -16.74 -13.48 -24.87
N VAL A 315 -15.73 -12.63 -24.90
CA VAL A 315 -15.21 -11.99 -23.66
C VAL A 315 -16.19 -10.90 -23.22
N LYS A 316 -16.64 -10.97 -21.96
CA LYS A 316 -17.55 -9.98 -21.36
C LYS A 316 -16.95 -9.22 -20.20
N TRP A 317 -15.87 -9.74 -19.60
CA TRP A 317 -15.30 -9.22 -18.37
C TRP A 317 -13.82 -8.90 -18.53
N LEU A 318 -13.42 -7.74 -17.98
CA LEU A 318 -12.04 -7.38 -17.73
C LEU A 318 -11.77 -7.51 -16.23
N ALA A 319 -10.78 -8.33 -15.87
CA ALA A 319 -10.32 -8.42 -14.50
C ALA A 319 -9.19 -7.43 -14.21
N GLN A 320 -9.23 -6.81 -13.04
CA GLN A 320 -8.21 -5.89 -12.54
C GLN A 320 -7.74 -6.30 -11.15
N GLY A 321 -6.45 -6.09 -10.88
CA GLY A 321 -5.84 -6.35 -9.58
C GLY A 321 -5.92 -5.17 -8.63
N THR A 322 -6.98 -4.36 -8.70
CA THR A 322 -7.23 -3.23 -7.79
C THR A 322 -7.30 -3.72 -6.36
N ILE A 323 -6.63 -3.03 -5.44
CA ILE A 323 -6.62 -3.31 -4.02
C ILE A 323 -7.27 -2.18 -3.21
N TYR A 324 -7.56 -2.42 -1.94
CA TYR A 324 -8.33 -1.49 -1.11
C TYR A 324 -7.71 -0.09 -0.98
N PRO A 325 -6.41 0.10 -0.83
CA PRO A 325 -5.78 1.42 -0.86
C PRO A 325 -6.09 2.22 -2.15
N ASP A 326 -6.12 1.57 -3.31
CA ASP A 326 -6.44 2.23 -4.59
C ASP A 326 -7.87 2.77 -4.59
N VAL A 327 -8.79 2.02 -3.96
CA VAL A 327 -10.21 2.41 -3.83
C VAL A 327 -10.36 3.63 -2.91
N ILE A 328 -9.71 3.60 -1.74
CA ILE A 328 -9.79 4.68 -0.75
C ILE A 328 -9.25 5.98 -1.33
N GLU A 329 -8.09 5.93 -1.97
CA GLU A 329 -7.46 7.10 -2.58
C GLU A 329 -8.32 7.72 -3.70
N SER A 330 -9.11 6.90 -4.41
CA SER A 330 -10.04 7.39 -5.44
C SER A 330 -11.25 8.14 -4.87
N VAL A 331 -11.58 7.93 -3.59
CA VAL A 331 -12.79 8.48 -2.93
C VAL A 331 -12.45 9.56 -1.88
N SER A 332 -11.18 9.97 -1.76
CA SER A 332 -10.71 10.94 -0.75
C SER A 332 -11.61 12.18 -0.67
N ALA A 333 -12.07 12.49 0.54
CA ALA A 333 -13.00 13.58 0.83
C ALA A 333 -12.41 14.98 0.69
N THR A 334 -11.07 15.10 0.68
CA THR A 334 -10.37 16.39 0.78
C THR A 334 -10.04 17.04 -0.55
N GLY A 335 -10.32 16.39 -1.71
CA GLY A 335 -10.08 16.99 -3.03
C GLY A 335 -8.63 17.48 -3.24
N GLY A 336 -7.70 16.96 -2.45
CA GLY A 336 -6.29 17.36 -2.49
C GLY A 336 -5.58 16.90 -3.76
N PRO A 337 -4.34 17.36 -4.01
CA PRO A 337 -3.56 17.05 -5.23
C PRO A 337 -3.25 15.56 -5.43
N SER A 338 -3.68 14.68 -4.54
CA SER A 338 -3.60 13.22 -4.71
C SER A 338 -4.41 12.69 -5.91
N GLN A 339 -5.37 13.45 -6.43
CA GLN A 339 -6.07 13.12 -7.69
C GLN A 339 -5.14 13.04 -8.91
N THR A 340 -3.94 13.62 -8.82
CA THR A 340 -3.01 13.71 -9.95
C THR A 340 -1.90 12.65 -9.91
N ILE A 341 -1.74 11.90 -8.81
CA ILE A 341 -0.56 11.05 -8.60
C ILE A 341 -0.77 9.60 -9.09
N LYS A 342 -2.00 9.12 -9.27
CA LYS A 342 -2.26 7.73 -9.70
C LYS A 342 -3.12 7.62 -10.95
N SER A 343 -2.61 8.11 -12.08
CA SER A 343 -3.14 7.77 -13.42
C SER A 343 -2.83 6.31 -13.86
N HIS A 344 -2.24 5.50 -12.98
CA HIS A 344 -1.69 4.18 -13.34
C HIS A 344 -2.58 3.00 -12.99
N HIS A 345 -3.52 3.18 -12.08
CA HIS A 345 -4.54 2.20 -11.78
C HIS A 345 -5.85 2.74 -12.37
N ASN A 346 -6.30 2.18 -13.45
CA ASN A 346 -7.46 2.59 -14.25
C ASN A 346 -8.79 2.60 -13.43
N VAL A 347 -8.78 3.24 -12.25
CA VAL A 347 -9.90 3.37 -11.32
C VAL A 347 -10.98 4.31 -11.87
N GLY A 348 -10.70 4.99 -12.99
CA GLY A 348 -11.60 5.96 -13.65
C GLY A 348 -12.47 5.41 -14.77
N GLY A 349 -12.39 4.12 -15.10
CA GLY A 349 -13.17 3.50 -16.15
C GLY A 349 -12.35 3.12 -17.40
N LEU A 350 -12.86 2.17 -18.15
CA LEU A 350 -12.33 1.77 -19.44
C LEU A 350 -12.58 2.87 -20.49
N PRO A 351 -11.74 2.96 -21.54
CA PRO A 351 -12.09 3.77 -22.70
C PRO A 351 -13.49 3.44 -23.24
N ASP A 352 -14.22 4.43 -23.70
CA ASP A 352 -15.63 4.30 -24.14
C ASP A 352 -15.87 3.22 -25.20
N TYR A 353 -14.82 2.82 -25.92
CA TYR A 353 -14.86 1.76 -26.91
C TYR A 353 -14.79 0.34 -26.33
N MET A 354 -14.28 0.17 -25.13
CA MET A 354 -14.20 -1.14 -24.45
C MET A 354 -15.49 -1.46 -23.71
N LYS A 355 -16.34 -2.29 -24.31
CA LYS A 355 -17.65 -2.69 -23.73
C LYS A 355 -17.55 -3.86 -22.75
N LEU A 356 -16.49 -3.94 -21.95
CA LEU A 356 -16.29 -5.01 -20.96
C LEU A 356 -16.77 -4.56 -19.58
N SER A 357 -17.39 -5.47 -18.84
CA SER A 357 -17.68 -5.27 -17.42
C SER A 357 -16.44 -5.50 -16.58
N ILE A 358 -16.27 -4.74 -15.51
CA ILE A 358 -15.08 -4.86 -14.63
C ILE A 358 -15.35 -5.86 -13.51
N VAL A 359 -14.35 -6.69 -13.21
CA VAL A 359 -14.29 -7.55 -12.02
C VAL A 359 -12.97 -7.37 -11.28
N GLU A 360 -13.06 -7.08 -9.99
CA GLU A 360 -11.93 -6.71 -9.12
C GLU A 360 -11.87 -7.63 -7.88
N PRO A 361 -11.26 -8.81 -7.99
CA PRO A 361 -11.28 -9.81 -6.92
C PRO A 361 -10.62 -9.36 -5.62
N LEU A 362 -9.70 -8.40 -5.67
CA LEU A 362 -8.87 -7.97 -4.53
C LEU A 362 -9.31 -6.62 -3.95
N ARG A 363 -10.41 -6.04 -4.44
CA ARG A 363 -10.85 -4.67 -4.11
C ARG A 363 -10.98 -4.39 -2.60
N ALA A 364 -11.26 -5.42 -1.81
CA ALA A 364 -11.43 -5.31 -0.36
C ALA A 364 -10.15 -5.54 0.45
N LEU A 365 -9.01 -5.81 -0.18
CA LEU A 365 -7.78 -6.28 0.48
C LEU A 365 -6.68 -5.23 0.53
N PHE A 366 -5.97 -5.17 1.65
CA PHE A 366 -4.67 -4.52 1.72
C PHE A 366 -3.57 -5.39 1.10
N LYS A 367 -2.43 -4.79 0.76
CA LYS A 367 -1.31 -5.46 0.09
C LYS A 367 -0.75 -6.66 0.86
N ASP A 368 -0.67 -6.56 2.18
CA ASP A 368 -0.22 -7.64 3.05
C ASP A 368 -1.23 -8.78 3.12
N GLU A 369 -2.55 -8.48 3.08
CA GLU A 369 -3.61 -9.49 2.97
C GLU A 369 -3.53 -10.23 1.63
N VAL A 370 -3.29 -9.52 0.51
CA VAL A 370 -3.08 -10.14 -0.79
C VAL A 370 -1.94 -11.17 -0.75
N ARG A 371 -0.81 -10.84 -0.12
CA ARG A 371 0.30 -11.78 0.07
C ARG A 371 -0.08 -12.98 0.96
N ARG A 372 -0.78 -12.74 2.08
CA ARG A 372 -1.27 -13.82 2.96
C ARG A 372 -2.21 -14.78 2.23
N ILE A 373 -3.12 -14.24 1.42
CA ILE A 373 -4.05 -15.02 0.59
C ILE A 373 -3.29 -15.79 -0.48
N GLY A 374 -2.32 -15.17 -1.15
CA GLY A 374 -1.46 -15.84 -2.12
C GLY A 374 -0.74 -17.06 -1.51
N ARG A 375 -0.16 -16.92 -0.31
CA ARG A 375 0.45 -18.04 0.43
C ARG A 375 -0.56 -19.16 0.73
N SER A 376 -1.75 -18.79 1.18
CA SER A 376 -2.80 -19.79 1.49
C SER A 376 -3.27 -20.55 0.26
N MET A 377 -3.12 -19.99 -0.93
CA MET A 377 -3.42 -20.64 -2.20
C MET A 377 -2.25 -21.44 -2.79
N GLY A 378 -1.08 -21.44 -2.13
CA GLY A 378 0.10 -22.16 -2.58
C GLY A 378 0.91 -21.44 -3.67
N ILE A 379 0.76 -20.14 -3.82
CA ILE A 379 1.60 -19.36 -4.75
C ILE A 379 3.02 -19.27 -4.19
N ASP A 380 4.01 -19.47 -5.07
CA ASP A 380 5.42 -19.50 -4.71
C ASP A 380 5.87 -18.19 -4.03
N GLU A 381 6.65 -18.33 -2.96
CA GLU A 381 7.19 -17.18 -2.22
C GLU A 381 8.12 -16.32 -3.10
N GLU A 382 8.75 -16.89 -4.11
CA GLU A 382 9.55 -16.13 -5.07
C GLU A 382 8.70 -15.09 -5.83
N LEU A 383 7.42 -15.39 -6.11
CA LEU A 383 6.49 -14.43 -6.71
C LEU A 383 5.92 -13.47 -5.68
N LEU A 384 5.50 -13.99 -4.51
CA LEU A 384 4.86 -13.18 -3.46
C LEU A 384 5.83 -12.24 -2.75
N GLY A 385 7.11 -12.64 -2.63
CA GLY A 385 8.19 -11.87 -2.00
C GLY A 385 8.90 -10.89 -2.93
N ARG A 386 8.47 -10.74 -4.18
CA ARG A 386 9.08 -9.79 -5.12
C ARG A 386 9.01 -8.36 -4.58
N HIS A 387 10.12 -7.65 -4.74
CA HIS A 387 10.13 -6.20 -4.53
C HIS A 387 9.12 -5.54 -5.45
N PRO A 388 8.48 -4.44 -5.01
CA PRO A 388 7.65 -3.63 -5.90
C PRO A 388 8.44 -3.25 -7.17
N PHE A 389 7.81 -3.42 -8.31
CA PHE A 389 8.35 -3.00 -9.59
C PHE A 389 7.33 -2.12 -10.29
N PRO A 390 7.70 -0.92 -10.73
CA PRO A 390 6.75 0.04 -11.27
C PRO A 390 6.14 -0.44 -12.58
N GLY A 391 4.87 -0.10 -12.83
CA GLY A 391 4.18 -0.46 -14.07
C GLY A 391 4.89 -0.04 -15.35
N PRO A 392 5.51 1.17 -15.44
CA PRO A 392 6.32 1.56 -16.59
C PRO A 392 7.65 0.79 -16.72
N GLY A 393 7.97 -0.11 -15.82
CA GLY A 393 9.19 -0.91 -15.85
C GLY A 393 10.46 -0.06 -15.72
N LEU A 394 11.50 -0.47 -16.45
CA LEU A 394 12.79 0.23 -16.45
C LEU A 394 12.74 1.62 -17.10
N ALA A 395 11.64 1.99 -17.77
CA ALA A 395 11.52 3.30 -18.42
C ALA A 395 11.71 4.48 -17.46
N ILE A 396 11.18 4.37 -16.23
CA ILE A 396 11.31 5.41 -15.20
C ILE A 396 12.60 5.29 -14.36
N ARG A 397 13.46 4.36 -14.73
CA ARG A 397 14.81 4.18 -14.21
C ARG A 397 15.89 4.53 -15.23
N ILE A 398 15.48 5.02 -16.42
CA ILE A 398 16.36 5.59 -17.43
C ILE A 398 16.05 7.07 -17.53
N LEU A 399 16.88 7.92 -16.92
CA LEU A 399 16.69 9.36 -16.99
C LEU A 399 16.98 9.86 -18.42
N GLY A 400 16.05 10.67 -18.92
CA GLY A 400 16.11 11.16 -20.30
C GLY A 400 15.46 10.20 -21.31
N ASP A 401 15.93 10.22 -22.57
CA ASP A 401 15.39 9.38 -23.65
C ASP A 401 15.71 7.89 -23.47
N ILE A 402 14.79 7.05 -23.94
CA ILE A 402 14.90 5.58 -23.85
C ILE A 402 15.42 5.02 -25.16
N THR A 403 16.48 4.21 -25.09
CA THR A 403 17.01 3.46 -26.23
C THR A 403 17.16 1.98 -25.88
N LYS A 404 17.09 1.10 -26.87
CA LYS A 404 17.33 -0.35 -26.69
C LYS A 404 18.67 -0.63 -25.98
N GLU A 405 19.70 0.16 -26.28
CA GLU A 405 21.03 0.02 -25.69
C GLU A 405 21.03 0.40 -24.20
N LYS A 406 20.41 1.54 -23.81
CA LYS A 406 20.30 1.95 -22.40
C LYS A 406 19.51 0.93 -21.59
N VAL A 407 18.41 0.40 -22.16
CA VAL A 407 17.60 -0.64 -21.50
C VAL A 407 18.45 -1.90 -21.29
N ARG A 408 19.17 -2.38 -22.32
CA ARG A 408 20.06 -3.55 -22.21
C ARG A 408 21.11 -3.35 -21.12
N ILE A 409 21.77 -2.20 -21.09
CA ILE A 409 22.77 -1.87 -20.06
C ILE A 409 22.11 -1.91 -18.67
N LEU A 410 20.98 -1.27 -18.51
CA LEU A 410 20.29 -1.19 -17.21
C LEU A 410 19.79 -2.57 -16.76
N GLN A 411 19.31 -3.42 -17.67
CA GLN A 411 18.94 -4.80 -17.37
C GLN A 411 20.13 -5.62 -16.82
N GLU A 412 21.31 -5.47 -17.41
CA GLU A 412 22.52 -6.16 -16.92
C GLU A 412 22.95 -5.65 -15.54
N VAL A 413 22.95 -4.33 -15.34
CA VAL A 413 23.30 -3.69 -14.05
C VAL A 413 22.32 -4.12 -12.95
N ASP A 414 21.01 -4.01 -13.22
CA ASP A 414 19.95 -4.38 -12.26
C ASP A 414 20.03 -5.88 -11.92
N HIS A 415 20.28 -6.74 -12.91
CA HIS A 415 20.46 -8.18 -12.70
C HIS A 415 21.62 -8.48 -11.75
N ILE A 416 22.77 -7.84 -11.93
CA ILE A 416 23.95 -8.02 -11.05
C ILE A 416 23.60 -7.57 -9.62
N PHE A 417 22.96 -6.41 -9.47
CA PHE A 417 22.62 -5.87 -8.16
C PHE A 417 21.61 -6.75 -7.42
N ILE A 418 20.50 -7.11 -8.06
CA ILE A 418 19.45 -7.94 -7.46
C ILE A 418 19.94 -9.35 -7.14
N SER A 419 20.70 -9.97 -8.05
CA SER A 419 21.29 -11.30 -7.81
C SER A 419 22.29 -11.29 -6.65
N SER A 420 23.05 -10.20 -6.52
CA SER A 420 23.98 -10.02 -5.40
C SER A 420 23.24 -9.85 -4.07
N LEU A 421 22.14 -9.09 -4.04
CA LEU A 421 21.27 -8.97 -2.84
C LEU A 421 20.71 -10.34 -2.43
N LYS A 422 20.21 -11.12 -3.38
CA LYS A 422 19.69 -12.49 -3.14
C LYS A 422 20.77 -13.40 -2.58
N SER A 423 21.91 -13.49 -3.25
CA SER A 423 23.01 -14.38 -2.84
C SER A 423 23.68 -14.01 -1.52
N SER A 424 23.57 -12.75 -1.09
CA SER A 424 24.10 -12.27 0.20
C SER A 424 23.07 -12.31 1.33
N GLY A 425 21.84 -12.79 1.10
CA GLY A 425 20.76 -12.81 2.09
C GLY A 425 20.29 -11.40 2.53
N LEU A 426 20.48 -10.41 1.66
CA LEU A 426 20.09 -9.02 1.91
C LEU A 426 18.75 -8.66 1.23
N TYR A 427 18.29 -9.47 0.28
CA TYR A 427 17.10 -9.18 -0.52
C TYR A 427 15.86 -8.96 0.34
N ASP A 428 15.58 -9.84 1.29
CA ASP A 428 14.40 -9.78 2.14
C ASP A 428 14.45 -8.67 3.22
N LYS A 429 15.63 -8.06 3.40
CA LYS A 429 15.82 -6.91 4.30
C LYS A 429 15.55 -5.56 3.61
N VAL A 430 15.34 -5.58 2.32
CA VAL A 430 15.12 -4.41 1.47
C VAL A 430 13.69 -4.45 0.97
N TRP A 431 12.96 -3.35 1.13
CA TRP A 431 11.60 -3.24 0.63
C TRP A 431 11.55 -3.12 -0.90
N GLN A 432 12.46 -2.31 -1.47
CA GLN A 432 12.63 -2.15 -2.92
C GLN A 432 14.08 -1.84 -3.25
N ALA A 433 14.60 -2.49 -4.29
CA ALA A 433 15.90 -2.19 -4.85
C ALA A 433 15.86 -2.14 -6.38
N GLY A 434 16.77 -1.37 -6.95
CA GLY A 434 16.95 -1.27 -8.39
C GLY A 434 18.13 -0.40 -8.79
N ALA A 435 18.46 -0.46 -10.07
CA ALA A 435 19.47 0.38 -10.68
C ALA A 435 18.81 1.47 -11.52
N ILE A 436 19.45 2.63 -11.62
CA ILE A 436 19.03 3.80 -12.39
C ILE A 436 20.13 4.17 -13.39
N PHE A 437 19.77 4.34 -14.66
CA PHE A 437 20.68 4.81 -15.69
C PHE A 437 20.72 6.35 -15.68
N LEU A 438 21.93 6.91 -15.46
CA LEU A 438 22.13 8.35 -15.41
C LEU A 438 22.56 8.88 -16.78
N PRO A 439 22.01 10.00 -17.27
CA PRO A 439 22.36 10.59 -18.55
C PRO A 439 23.67 11.39 -18.46
N VAL A 440 24.69 10.82 -17.79
CA VAL A 440 25.98 11.45 -17.51
C VAL A 440 27.08 10.48 -17.92
N GLN A 441 28.02 11.00 -18.69
CA GLN A 441 29.25 10.28 -18.99
C GLN A 441 30.40 10.80 -18.13
N SER A 442 31.23 9.89 -17.66
CA SER A 442 32.39 10.20 -16.84
C SER A 442 33.68 9.65 -17.44
N VAL A 443 34.75 10.33 -17.12
CA VAL A 443 36.10 9.85 -17.46
C VAL A 443 36.47 8.68 -16.55
N GLY A 444 36.94 7.61 -17.13
CA GLY A 444 37.53 6.46 -16.45
C GLY A 444 38.87 6.08 -17.03
N VAL A 445 39.57 5.19 -16.37
CA VAL A 445 40.79 4.55 -16.86
C VAL A 445 40.58 3.03 -16.74
N MET A 446 40.60 2.34 -17.86
CA MET A 446 40.48 0.89 -17.91
C MET A 446 41.71 0.32 -18.63
N GLY A 447 42.53 -0.42 -17.88
CA GLY A 447 43.87 -0.75 -18.34
C GLY A 447 44.71 0.53 -18.48
N ASP A 448 45.40 0.69 -19.59
CA ASP A 448 46.21 1.88 -19.88
C ASP A 448 45.46 2.92 -20.75
N GLU A 449 44.17 2.69 -21.01
CA GLU A 449 43.36 3.57 -21.87
C GLU A 449 42.34 4.43 -21.08
N ARG A 450 42.18 5.65 -21.55
CA ARG A 450 41.15 6.57 -21.03
C ARG A 450 39.81 6.21 -21.64
N THR A 451 38.80 5.98 -20.78
CA THR A 451 37.43 5.70 -21.21
C THR A 451 36.52 6.89 -20.93
N TYR A 452 35.40 6.99 -21.67
CA TYR A 452 34.37 7.97 -21.46
C TYR A 452 33.03 7.26 -21.59
N GLU A 453 32.48 6.81 -20.46
CA GLU A 453 31.33 5.94 -20.38
C GLU A 453 30.30 6.45 -19.38
N ASN A 454 29.13 5.78 -19.31
CA ASN A 454 27.99 6.21 -18.51
C ASN A 454 28.17 5.86 -17.02
N ALA A 455 27.35 6.53 -16.22
CA ALA A 455 27.20 6.27 -14.80
C ALA A 455 25.83 5.63 -14.50
N VAL A 456 25.79 4.81 -13.45
CA VAL A 456 24.54 4.26 -12.90
C VAL A 456 24.44 4.51 -11.41
N ALA A 457 23.23 4.72 -10.92
CA ALA A 457 22.95 4.74 -9.48
C ALA A 457 22.32 3.43 -9.04
N LEU A 458 22.71 2.96 -7.87
CA LEU A 458 22.04 1.88 -7.16
C LEU A 458 21.18 2.51 -6.07
N ARG A 459 19.97 2.02 -5.90
CA ARG A 459 19.06 2.45 -4.84
C ARG A 459 18.47 1.23 -4.15
N ALA A 460 18.50 1.22 -2.83
CA ALA A 460 17.80 0.27 -1.99
C ALA A 460 17.14 1.02 -0.84
N VAL A 461 15.86 0.78 -0.61
CA VAL A 461 15.07 1.46 0.43
C VAL A 461 14.36 0.45 1.33
N GLU A 462 14.21 0.83 2.58
CA GLU A 462 13.30 0.21 3.53
C GLU A 462 12.06 1.09 3.71
N SER A 463 10.90 0.46 3.79
CA SER A 463 9.62 1.12 3.99
C SER A 463 8.60 0.13 4.55
N THR A 464 7.60 0.61 5.27
CA THR A 464 6.46 -0.20 5.72
C THR A 464 5.26 -0.06 4.79
N ASP A 465 5.09 1.09 4.18
CA ASP A 465 3.85 1.47 3.46
C ASP A 465 4.09 2.14 2.10
N GLY A 466 5.36 2.44 1.77
CA GLY A 466 5.74 3.17 0.55
C GLY A 466 5.48 4.68 0.63
N MET A 467 4.86 5.20 1.69
CA MET A 467 4.62 6.64 1.87
C MET A 467 5.87 7.34 2.39
N THR A 468 6.53 6.72 3.37
CA THR A 468 7.85 7.12 3.85
C THR A 468 8.85 6.00 3.58
N ALA A 469 10.08 6.36 3.25
CA ALA A 469 11.13 5.40 3.03
C ALA A 469 12.49 5.96 3.44
N ASP A 470 13.33 5.09 3.98
CA ASP A 470 14.72 5.43 4.22
C ASP A 470 15.63 4.57 3.34
N TRP A 471 16.84 5.05 3.06
CA TRP A 471 17.81 4.29 2.31
C TRP A 471 18.40 3.17 3.18
N VAL A 472 18.66 2.01 2.59
CA VAL A 472 19.21 0.87 3.31
C VAL A 472 20.73 1.03 3.46
N HIS A 473 21.23 0.87 4.68
CA HIS A 473 22.67 0.84 4.98
C HIS A 473 23.27 -0.51 4.54
N LEU A 474 23.47 -0.69 3.25
CA LEU A 474 24.14 -1.90 2.72
C LEU A 474 25.61 -1.91 3.16
N PRO A 475 26.19 -3.10 3.49
CA PRO A 475 27.61 -3.19 3.86
C PRO A 475 28.54 -2.62 2.77
N TYR A 476 29.58 -1.89 3.18
CA TYR A 476 30.52 -1.29 2.23
C TYR A 476 31.21 -2.33 1.35
N GLU A 477 31.57 -3.49 1.87
CA GLU A 477 32.16 -4.60 1.13
C GLU A 477 31.21 -5.13 0.07
N PHE A 478 29.89 -5.18 0.36
CA PHE A 478 28.86 -5.55 -0.59
C PHE A 478 28.80 -4.53 -1.74
N LEU A 479 28.73 -3.23 -1.41
CA LEU A 479 28.69 -2.16 -2.41
C LEU A 479 29.96 -2.15 -3.28
N ALA A 480 31.12 -2.33 -2.68
CA ALA A 480 32.39 -2.41 -3.40
C ALA A 480 32.42 -3.61 -4.37
N LYS A 481 31.97 -4.77 -3.91
CA LYS A 481 31.89 -5.98 -4.77
C LYS A 481 30.92 -5.77 -5.92
N VAL A 482 29.71 -5.26 -5.67
CA VAL A 482 28.70 -5.02 -6.71
C VAL A 482 29.19 -3.99 -7.72
N SER A 483 29.80 -2.89 -7.27
CA SER A 483 30.40 -1.88 -8.15
C SER A 483 31.46 -2.48 -9.07
N ASN A 484 32.39 -3.29 -8.53
CA ASN A 484 33.41 -3.97 -9.33
C ASN A 484 32.79 -4.96 -10.33
N ASP A 485 31.79 -5.74 -9.90
CA ASP A 485 31.11 -6.68 -10.79
C ASP A 485 30.40 -5.96 -11.95
N ILE A 486 29.73 -4.81 -11.68
CA ILE A 486 29.07 -4.01 -12.72
C ILE A 486 30.09 -3.47 -13.71
N ILE A 487 31.14 -2.77 -13.24
CA ILE A 487 32.14 -2.13 -14.10
C ILE A 487 32.86 -3.15 -14.97
N ASN A 488 33.17 -4.33 -14.42
CA ASN A 488 33.90 -5.37 -15.16
C ASN A 488 33.05 -6.17 -16.15
N LYS A 489 31.72 -6.31 -15.88
CA LYS A 489 30.86 -7.19 -16.68
C LYS A 489 29.94 -6.45 -17.64
N VAL A 490 29.65 -5.15 -17.37
CA VAL A 490 28.71 -4.35 -18.17
C VAL A 490 29.46 -3.30 -18.96
N LYS A 491 29.62 -3.54 -20.27
CA LYS A 491 30.25 -2.55 -21.17
C LYS A 491 29.38 -1.29 -21.25
N GLY A 492 30.04 -0.12 -21.22
CA GLY A 492 29.41 1.19 -21.29
C GLY A 492 29.19 1.85 -19.93
N ILE A 493 29.64 1.21 -18.83
CA ILE A 493 29.59 1.75 -17.48
C ILE A 493 30.98 1.76 -16.85
N ASN A 494 31.43 2.95 -16.42
CA ASN A 494 32.66 3.13 -15.67
C ASN A 494 32.50 3.75 -14.29
N ARG A 495 31.24 4.02 -13.86
CA ARG A 495 30.95 4.63 -12.56
C ARG A 495 29.63 4.12 -11.96
N VAL A 496 29.71 3.72 -10.69
CA VAL A 496 28.56 3.34 -9.88
C VAL A 496 28.47 4.27 -8.68
N VAL A 497 27.28 4.80 -8.40
CA VAL A 497 26.98 5.57 -7.20
C VAL A 497 25.86 4.92 -6.40
N TYR A 498 25.74 5.23 -5.11
CA TYR A 498 24.66 4.73 -4.26
C TYR A 498 23.82 5.92 -3.77
N ASP A 499 22.50 5.86 -3.97
CA ASP A 499 21.58 6.91 -3.55
C ASP A 499 21.21 6.74 -2.07
N ILE A 500 21.55 7.76 -1.26
CA ILE A 500 21.35 7.82 0.18
C ILE A 500 20.24 8.80 0.59
N SER A 501 19.29 9.04 -0.29
CA SER A 501 18.21 10.00 -0.05
C SER A 501 16.98 9.31 0.55
N SER A 502 16.41 9.89 1.62
CA SER A 502 15.17 9.43 2.26
C SER A 502 13.95 10.04 1.58
N LYS A 503 12.80 9.39 1.71
CA LYS A 503 11.49 9.93 1.31
C LYS A 503 10.67 10.29 2.55
N PRO A 504 10.25 11.55 2.74
CA PRO A 504 10.63 12.74 1.97
C PRO A 504 12.08 13.17 2.25
N PRO A 505 12.71 14.11 1.49
CA PRO A 505 12.13 14.86 0.35
C PRO A 505 12.21 14.14 -1.00
N ALA A 506 13.05 13.12 -1.15
CA ALA A 506 13.12 12.33 -2.39
C ALA A 506 11.89 11.44 -2.58
N THR A 507 11.77 10.86 -3.77
CA THR A 507 10.82 9.77 -4.06
C THR A 507 11.54 8.42 -4.02
N ILE A 508 10.79 7.31 -4.06
CA ILE A 508 11.41 5.98 -4.13
C ILE A 508 12.01 5.76 -5.51
N GLU A 509 11.22 5.95 -6.57
CA GLU A 509 11.72 5.97 -7.95
C GLU A 509 12.21 7.37 -8.31
N TRP A 510 13.12 7.48 -9.27
CA TRP A 510 13.71 8.76 -9.67
C TRP A 510 12.86 9.55 -10.69
N GLU A 511 12.01 8.84 -11.48
CA GLU A 511 11.04 9.44 -12.41
C GLU A 511 9.61 8.98 -12.14
#